data_8e0d057551cdbe1b5d019031f5cb029a
#
_entry.id   8e0d057551cdbe1b5d019031f5cb029a
#
_cell.length_a   1.000
_cell.length_b   1.000
_cell.length_c   1.000
_cell.angle_alpha   90.00
_cell.angle_beta   90.00
_cell.angle_gamma   90.00
#
_symmetry.space_group_name_H-M   'P 1'
#
loop_
_entity.id
_entity.type
_entity.pdbx_description
1 polymer ?
#
loop_
_entity_poly.entity_id
_entity_poly.type
_entity_poly.pdbx_seq_one_letter_code
_entity_poly.pdbx_strand_id
1 'polypeptide(L)'
;MIRTFIAAFAAIMLALPAAAAVDIKEVKSPGGLTAWLVEDHSIPFMALEIRFRGGASLDAPGKRGAINLMTGLLEEGAGELDARAFAREVEGLAASISFDVGDDALSISARFLTENRDAAVALLRTAINEPRFDEEAITRVRGQVLTGIASDAKDPDEMANRALDQLAFPDHPYATSLNGTAESVTALTRDDLVAAHRAVLARDRIYIGAVGDITPEELATLLDDLLGALPAEGAPMPPLADVDIPGGVTVIPFETPQSVARFVQRGIKQDDPDYFSAVVLNHALGGGSFESRLMDEVRRKRGLTYGVYSYLAPRDLGEIYAGSVSSSNDRIAEAIEVIRDEWAKAAEAGLTPEEVENAKTYLTGAYPLRFDGNGPIANIMVGMQMLGLPIDYIATRNDRVEAVTVEDVKRVAQELLDPDNLHFVVVGSPEGLQSTPAN
;
A
#
# COMPACT_ATOMS: atom_id res chain seq x y z
N MET A 1 -20.87 54.26 11.17
CA MET A 1 -20.83 52.96 11.88
C MET A 1 -20.96 51.76 10.93
N ILE A 2 -21.84 51.75 9.91
CA ILE A 2 -21.99 50.59 8.96
C ILE A 2 -20.72 50.33 8.12
N ARG A 3 -20.00 51.37 7.67
CA ARG A 3 -18.75 51.24 6.88
C ARG A 3 -17.57 50.64 7.65
N THR A 4 -17.53 50.83 8.96
CA THR A 4 -16.47 50.27 9.83
C THR A 4 -16.72 48.78 10.13
N PHE A 5 -17.95 48.30 10.17
CA PHE A 5 -18.30 46.90 10.32
C PHE A 5 -18.02 46.06 9.07
N ILE A 6 -18.20 46.65 7.86
CA ILE A 6 -17.91 45.94 6.60
C ILE A 6 -16.38 45.74 6.43
N ALA A 7 -15.57 46.71 6.84
CA ALA A 7 -14.11 46.58 6.80
C ALA A 7 -13.57 45.53 7.79
N ALA A 8 -14.17 45.41 9.00
CA ALA A 8 -13.80 44.41 9.98
C ALA A 8 -14.21 43.00 9.55
N PHE A 9 -15.37 42.85 8.89
CA PHE A 9 -15.83 41.55 8.37
C PHE A 9 -15.01 41.10 7.15
N ALA A 10 -14.57 41.99 6.27
CA ALA A 10 -13.68 41.73 5.17
C ALA A 10 -12.26 41.32 5.63
N ALA A 11 -11.77 41.87 6.75
CA ALA A 11 -10.46 41.50 7.31
C ALA A 11 -10.48 40.10 7.98
N ILE A 12 -11.63 39.66 8.50
CA ILE A 12 -11.79 38.31 9.09
C ILE A 12 -11.87 37.23 7.99
N MET A 13 -12.38 37.55 6.82
CA MET A 13 -12.44 36.62 5.67
C MET A 13 -11.07 36.37 4.99
N LEU A 14 -10.05 37.20 5.29
CA LEU A 14 -8.69 37.04 4.74
C LEU A 14 -7.75 36.21 5.62
N ALA A 15 -8.19 35.81 6.80
CA ALA A 15 -7.49 34.82 7.63
C ALA A 15 -7.98 33.40 7.28
N LEU A 16 -7.77 32.97 6.03
CA LEU A 16 -7.74 31.55 5.75
C LEU A 16 -6.60 30.97 6.60
N PRO A 17 -6.83 29.96 7.44
CA PRO A 17 -5.73 29.26 8.06
C PRO A 17 -4.84 28.77 6.92
N ALA A 18 -3.62 29.28 6.83
CA ALA A 18 -2.59 28.61 6.07
C ALA A 18 -2.59 27.19 6.64
N ALA A 19 -2.92 26.18 5.83
CA ALA A 19 -2.73 24.80 6.23
C ALA A 19 -1.29 24.76 6.76
N ALA A 20 -1.14 24.45 8.05
CA ALA A 20 0.18 24.43 8.66
C ALA A 20 1.00 23.43 7.85
N ALA A 21 2.03 23.92 7.18
CA ALA A 21 2.93 23.07 6.44
C ALA A 21 3.49 22.06 7.44
N VAL A 22 3.42 20.79 7.11
CA VAL A 22 3.98 19.71 7.95
C VAL A 22 5.50 19.95 7.98
N ASP A 23 6.02 20.39 9.13
CA ASP A 23 7.46 20.70 9.33
C ASP A 23 8.20 19.40 9.68
N ILE A 24 8.78 18.75 8.66
CA ILE A 24 9.49 17.50 8.82
C ILE A 24 10.97 17.78 9.07
N LYS A 25 11.51 17.20 10.16
CA LYS A 25 12.93 17.28 10.52
C LYS A 25 13.60 15.92 10.34
N GLU A 26 14.78 15.90 9.74
CA GLU A 26 15.61 14.70 9.72
C GLU A 26 16.37 14.57 11.04
N VAL A 27 16.22 13.43 11.70
CA VAL A 27 16.89 13.08 12.97
C VAL A 27 17.84 11.92 12.71
N LYS A 28 19.10 12.07 13.15
CA LYS A 28 20.11 11.00 13.09
C LYS A 28 20.49 10.57 14.48
N SER A 29 20.36 9.26 14.75
CA SER A 29 20.83 8.70 16.03
C SER A 29 22.35 8.54 16.05
N PRO A 30 22.99 8.51 17.23
CA PRO A 30 24.40 8.15 17.38
C PRO A 30 24.75 6.78 16.77
N GLY A 31 23.82 5.83 16.79
CA GLY A 31 23.95 4.49 16.18
C GLY A 31 23.81 4.46 14.66
N GLY A 32 23.53 5.62 14.03
CA GLY A 32 23.46 5.77 12.57
C GLY A 32 22.09 5.52 11.96
N LEU A 33 21.03 5.41 12.76
CA LEU A 33 19.64 5.34 12.27
C LEU A 33 19.15 6.73 11.88
N THR A 34 18.38 6.81 10.79
CA THR A 34 17.76 8.05 10.33
C THR A 34 16.24 7.95 10.45
N ALA A 35 15.62 8.98 11.00
CA ALA A 35 14.17 9.12 11.09
C ALA A 35 13.71 10.49 10.60
N TRP A 36 12.46 10.57 10.18
CA TRP A 36 11.78 11.83 9.95
C TRP A 36 10.82 12.12 11.11
N LEU A 37 10.87 13.32 11.64
CA LEU A 37 10.12 13.76 12.81
C LEU A 37 9.26 14.98 12.49
N VAL A 38 8.01 14.93 12.94
CA VAL A 38 7.15 16.10 13.11
C VAL A 38 6.88 16.28 14.60
N GLU A 39 7.44 17.36 15.20
CA GLU A 39 7.19 17.66 16.61
C GLU A 39 5.80 18.30 16.79
N ASP A 40 5.00 17.72 17.67
CA ASP A 40 3.70 18.28 18.09
C ASP A 40 3.49 18.01 19.58
N HIS A 41 3.71 19.04 20.38
CA HIS A 41 3.54 19.00 21.85
C HIS A 41 2.13 19.39 22.32
N SER A 42 1.18 19.55 21.40
CA SER A 42 -0.19 19.96 21.73
C SER A 42 -0.98 18.85 22.42
N ILE A 43 -0.66 17.59 22.14
CA ILE A 43 -1.28 16.41 22.73
C ILE A 43 -0.17 15.48 23.22
N PRO A 44 -0.24 14.99 24.50
CA PRO A 44 0.84 14.21 25.10
C PRO A 44 0.86 12.76 24.63
N PHE A 45 1.01 12.54 23.33
CA PHE A 45 1.22 11.20 22.75
C PHE A 45 2.09 11.28 21.50
N MET A 46 2.69 10.17 21.11
CA MET A 46 3.40 10.06 19.85
C MET A 46 2.90 8.85 19.03
N ALA A 47 3.05 8.97 17.71
CA ALA A 47 2.96 7.90 16.76
C ALA A 47 4.34 7.62 16.16
N LEU A 48 4.69 6.34 16.08
CA LEU A 48 5.94 5.83 15.51
C LEU A 48 5.58 4.81 14.44
N GLU A 49 6.04 5.05 13.22
CA GLU A 49 5.93 4.13 12.10
C GLU A 49 7.33 3.69 11.68
N ILE A 50 7.52 2.39 11.56
CA ILE A 50 8.78 1.79 11.12
C ILE A 50 8.48 0.84 9.98
N ARG A 51 9.22 0.92 8.88
CA ARG A 51 9.14 -0.05 7.79
C ARG A 51 10.49 -0.66 7.51
N PHE A 52 10.45 -1.95 7.26
CA PHE A 52 11.58 -2.74 6.79
C PHE A 52 11.30 -3.16 5.35
N ARG A 53 12.07 -2.64 4.40
CA ARG A 53 11.90 -2.93 2.98
C ARG A 53 12.12 -4.40 2.68
N GLY A 54 11.31 -4.98 1.76
CA GLY A 54 11.42 -6.35 1.26
C GLY A 54 10.29 -7.27 1.71
N GLY A 55 9.70 -7.05 2.89
CA GLY A 55 8.50 -7.77 3.35
C GLY A 55 8.49 -9.26 3.04
N ALA A 56 7.34 -9.77 2.64
CA ALA A 56 7.15 -11.18 2.31
C ALA A 56 7.89 -11.62 1.03
N SER A 57 8.37 -10.68 0.19
CA SER A 57 9.21 -11.03 -0.96
C SER A 57 10.56 -11.63 -0.55
N LEU A 58 10.96 -11.49 0.71
CA LEU A 58 12.18 -12.08 1.26
C LEU A 58 11.99 -13.52 1.78
N ASP A 59 10.83 -14.12 1.64
CA ASP A 59 10.63 -15.51 1.99
C ASP A 59 11.65 -16.41 1.27
N ALA A 60 12.32 -17.26 2.00
CA ALA A 60 13.28 -18.20 1.43
C ALA A 60 12.58 -19.18 0.45
N PRO A 61 13.28 -19.69 -0.59
CA PRO A 61 12.73 -20.64 -1.52
C PRO A 61 12.07 -21.83 -0.81
N GLY A 62 10.82 -22.13 -1.16
CA GLY A 62 10.03 -23.20 -0.54
C GLY A 62 9.46 -22.88 0.85
N LYS A 63 9.65 -21.64 1.35
CA LYS A 63 9.18 -21.19 2.66
C LYS A 63 8.17 -20.03 2.56
N ARG A 64 7.47 -19.91 1.42
CA ARG A 64 6.49 -18.85 1.21
C ARG A 64 5.43 -18.86 2.33
N GLY A 65 5.17 -17.68 2.92
CA GLY A 65 4.32 -17.48 4.09
C GLY A 65 5.06 -17.47 5.43
N ALA A 66 6.39 -17.69 5.43
CA ALA A 66 7.17 -17.68 6.68
C ALA A 66 7.22 -16.30 7.31
N ILE A 67 7.43 -15.25 6.52
CA ILE A 67 7.47 -13.86 7.03
C ILE A 67 6.09 -13.42 7.50
N ASN A 68 5.04 -13.76 6.77
CA ASN A 68 3.68 -13.47 7.21
C ASN A 68 3.32 -14.16 8.53
N LEU A 69 3.59 -15.47 8.65
CA LEU A 69 3.36 -16.21 9.89
C LEU A 69 4.22 -15.67 11.05
N MET A 70 5.48 -15.34 10.79
CA MET A 70 6.40 -14.73 11.76
C MET A 70 5.88 -13.38 12.24
N THR A 71 5.41 -12.51 11.31
CA THR A 71 4.85 -11.19 11.65
C THR A 71 3.66 -11.30 12.59
N GLY A 72 2.71 -12.21 12.29
CA GLY A 72 1.57 -12.47 13.16
C GLY A 72 1.92 -13.06 14.54
N LEU A 73 3.18 -13.48 14.75
CA LEU A 73 3.66 -14.01 16.02
C LEU A 73 4.40 -12.98 16.88
N LEU A 74 4.71 -11.79 16.37
CA LEU A 74 5.43 -10.76 17.12
C LEU A 74 4.61 -10.20 18.29
N GLU A 75 3.30 -10.29 18.23
CA GLU A 75 2.39 -9.91 19.33
C GLU A 75 2.01 -11.08 20.24
N GLU A 76 2.50 -12.28 19.96
CA GLU A 76 2.10 -13.52 20.60
C GLU A 76 3.07 -13.95 21.74
N GLY A 77 3.71 -12.95 22.34
CA GLY A 77 4.63 -13.09 23.48
C GLY A 77 6.07 -12.74 23.13
N ALA A 78 6.73 -12.08 24.08
CA ALA A 78 8.10 -11.60 23.94
C ALA A 78 8.84 -11.62 25.29
N GLY A 79 10.13 -11.94 25.26
CA GLY A 79 10.94 -12.08 26.47
C GLY A 79 10.31 -13.08 27.45
N GLU A 80 10.03 -12.62 28.67
CA GLU A 80 9.39 -13.44 29.72
C GLU A 80 7.85 -13.45 29.62
N LEU A 81 7.25 -12.60 28.78
CA LEU A 81 5.80 -12.44 28.66
C LEU A 81 5.23 -13.44 27.64
N ASP A 82 4.27 -14.26 28.05
CA ASP A 82 3.43 -15.01 27.12
C ASP A 82 2.45 -14.09 26.39
N ALA A 83 1.73 -14.59 25.38
CA ALA A 83 0.79 -13.82 24.57
C ALA A 83 -0.24 -13.03 25.40
N ARG A 84 -0.77 -13.63 26.48
CA ARG A 84 -1.75 -12.97 27.33
C ARG A 84 -1.14 -11.92 28.22
N ALA A 85 0.07 -12.16 28.75
CA ALA A 85 0.79 -11.19 29.55
C ALA A 85 1.22 -10.00 28.68
N PHE A 86 1.73 -10.25 27.47
CA PHE A 86 2.10 -9.22 26.52
C PHE A 86 0.90 -8.31 26.19
N ALA A 87 -0.22 -8.89 25.81
CA ALA A 87 -1.45 -8.12 25.51
C ALA A 87 -1.92 -7.27 26.69
N ARG A 88 -1.86 -7.81 27.93
CA ARG A 88 -2.21 -7.05 29.15
C ARG A 88 -1.27 -5.88 29.42
N GLU A 89 0.03 -6.06 29.15
CA GLU A 89 1.00 -4.96 29.30
C GLU A 89 0.75 -3.85 28.29
N VAL A 90 0.51 -4.18 27.00
CA VAL A 90 0.13 -3.21 25.97
C VAL A 90 -1.13 -2.42 26.39
N GLU A 91 -2.17 -3.14 26.84
CA GLU A 91 -3.43 -2.53 27.30
C GLU A 91 -3.22 -1.66 28.54
N GLY A 92 -2.44 -2.15 29.52
CA GLY A 92 -2.13 -1.44 30.75
C GLY A 92 -1.37 -0.12 30.53
N LEU A 93 -0.58 -0.04 29.46
CA LEU A 93 0.14 1.17 29.04
C LEU A 93 -0.71 2.11 28.17
N ALA A 94 -1.97 1.77 27.87
CA ALA A 94 -2.80 2.46 26.90
C ALA A 94 -2.05 2.65 25.56
N ALA A 95 -1.22 1.69 25.20
CA ALA A 95 -0.47 1.67 23.96
C ALA A 95 -1.24 0.93 22.87
N SER A 96 -0.92 1.22 21.61
CA SER A 96 -1.31 0.41 20.47
C SER A 96 -0.05 0.04 19.71
N ILE A 97 0.17 -1.24 19.52
CA ILE A 97 1.30 -1.79 18.76
C ILE A 97 0.69 -2.76 17.74
N SER A 98 1.08 -2.65 16.49
CA SER A 98 0.70 -3.60 15.45
C SER A 98 1.86 -3.88 14.49
N PHE A 99 1.86 -5.09 13.96
CA PHE A 99 2.82 -5.56 12.98
C PHE A 99 2.06 -6.07 11.75
N ASP A 100 2.38 -5.51 10.60
CA ASP A 100 1.77 -5.85 9.33
C ASP A 100 2.84 -6.18 8.30
N VAL A 101 2.51 -7.02 7.32
CA VAL A 101 3.40 -7.34 6.22
C VAL A 101 2.70 -7.32 4.88
N GLY A 102 3.35 -6.65 3.92
CA GLY A 102 3.07 -6.75 2.49
C GLY A 102 4.22 -7.43 1.77
N ASP A 103 4.14 -7.49 0.46
CA ASP A 103 5.26 -8.02 -0.34
C ASP A 103 6.52 -7.15 -0.22
N ASP A 104 6.36 -5.81 -0.20
CA ASP A 104 7.47 -4.86 -0.27
C ASP A 104 7.97 -4.37 1.08
N ALA A 105 7.22 -4.58 2.16
CA ALA A 105 7.61 -4.12 3.48
C ALA A 105 6.95 -4.91 4.62
N LEU A 106 7.70 -5.06 5.73
CA LEU A 106 7.13 -5.28 7.05
C LEU A 106 7.00 -3.94 7.74
N SER A 107 5.84 -3.66 8.31
CA SER A 107 5.51 -2.40 8.97
C SER A 107 5.25 -2.62 10.46
N ILE A 108 5.71 -1.69 11.27
CA ILE A 108 5.42 -1.60 12.71
C ILE A 108 4.79 -0.25 12.95
N SER A 109 3.56 -0.25 13.46
CA SER A 109 2.85 0.95 13.88
C SER A 109 2.72 0.94 15.40
N ALA A 110 3.20 1.99 16.05
CA ALA A 110 3.09 2.12 17.51
C ALA A 110 2.56 3.51 17.89
N ARG A 111 1.66 3.53 18.89
CA ARG A 111 1.12 4.76 19.48
C ARG A 111 1.11 4.62 20.98
N PHE A 112 1.59 5.63 21.68
CA PHE A 112 1.65 5.62 23.14
C PHE A 112 1.65 7.03 23.72
N LEU A 113 1.13 7.13 24.94
CA LEU A 113 1.12 8.36 25.72
C LEU A 113 2.54 8.72 26.15
N THR A 114 2.85 10.01 26.20
CA THR A 114 4.16 10.50 26.61
C THR A 114 4.55 10.00 27.99
N GLU A 115 3.61 9.93 28.95
CA GLU A 115 3.85 9.41 30.31
C GLU A 115 4.22 7.93 30.37
N ASN A 116 3.79 7.13 29.38
CA ASN A 116 4.05 5.68 29.29
C ASN A 116 5.11 5.33 28.24
N ARG A 117 5.71 6.33 27.58
CA ARG A 117 6.61 6.17 26.43
C ARG A 117 7.72 5.16 26.67
N ASP A 118 8.47 5.32 27.75
CA ASP A 118 9.65 4.51 28.01
C ASP A 118 9.29 3.04 28.25
N ALA A 119 8.18 2.77 28.97
CA ALA A 119 7.69 1.42 29.19
C ALA A 119 7.14 0.79 27.90
N ALA A 120 6.38 1.55 27.09
CA ALA A 120 5.87 1.07 25.82
C ALA A 120 6.97 0.79 24.80
N VAL A 121 8.00 1.64 24.74
CA VAL A 121 9.19 1.41 23.89
C VAL A 121 9.98 0.19 24.36
N ALA A 122 10.14 -0.03 25.66
CA ALA A 122 10.79 -1.23 26.19
C ALA A 122 10.02 -2.50 25.82
N LEU A 123 8.69 -2.46 25.87
CA LEU A 123 7.84 -3.58 25.48
C LEU A 123 7.94 -3.84 23.96
N LEU A 124 7.88 -2.79 23.14
CA LEU A 124 8.06 -2.89 21.69
C LEU A 124 9.45 -3.43 21.31
N ARG A 125 10.51 -2.94 22.00
CA ARG A 125 11.87 -3.46 21.83
C ARG A 125 11.94 -4.95 22.10
N THR A 126 11.29 -5.42 23.18
CA THR A 126 11.26 -6.84 23.51
C THR A 126 10.52 -7.64 22.43
N ALA A 127 9.39 -7.14 21.92
CA ALA A 127 8.67 -7.79 20.84
C ALA A 127 9.50 -7.92 19.55
N ILE A 128 10.27 -6.88 19.22
CA ILE A 128 11.10 -6.86 18.00
C ILE A 128 12.35 -7.75 18.16
N ASN A 129 13.02 -7.74 19.32
CA ASN A 129 14.32 -8.37 19.45
C ASN A 129 14.27 -9.77 20.07
N GLU A 130 13.23 -10.08 20.87
CA GLU A 130 13.11 -11.30 21.68
C GLU A 130 11.73 -11.97 21.52
N PRO A 131 11.21 -12.14 20.27
CA PRO A 131 9.94 -12.84 20.08
C PRO A 131 10.09 -14.31 20.53
N ARG A 132 9.09 -14.83 21.24
CA ARG A 132 9.17 -16.16 21.86
C ARG A 132 9.00 -17.29 20.83
N PHE A 133 8.09 -17.11 19.88
CA PHE A 133 7.69 -18.16 18.94
C PHE A 133 7.35 -19.47 19.68
N ASP A 134 6.48 -19.37 20.70
CA ASP A 134 6.00 -20.52 21.45
C ASP A 134 5.18 -21.45 20.57
N GLU A 135 5.33 -22.77 20.74
CA GLU A 135 4.68 -23.77 19.88
C GLU A 135 3.16 -23.68 19.88
N GLU A 136 2.56 -23.31 21.02
CA GLU A 136 1.12 -23.09 21.14
C GLU A 136 0.68 -21.89 20.28
N ALA A 137 1.42 -20.78 20.32
CA ALA A 137 1.17 -19.58 19.51
C ALA A 137 1.36 -19.89 18.02
N ILE A 138 2.44 -20.58 17.64
CA ILE A 138 2.69 -21.03 16.28
C ILE A 138 1.53 -21.88 15.76
N THR A 139 1.07 -22.85 16.54
CA THR A 139 -0.03 -23.74 16.15
C THR A 139 -1.32 -22.94 15.93
N ARG A 140 -1.63 -22.00 16.81
CA ARG A 140 -2.83 -21.18 16.73
C ARG A 140 -2.80 -20.22 15.54
N VAL A 141 -1.74 -19.42 15.38
CA VAL A 141 -1.62 -18.45 14.28
C VAL A 141 -1.53 -19.16 12.93
N ARG A 142 -0.78 -20.28 12.86
CA ARG A 142 -0.78 -21.14 11.66
C ARG A 142 -2.18 -21.61 11.30
N GLY A 143 -2.99 -22.01 12.27
CA GLY A 143 -4.38 -22.41 12.05
C GLY A 143 -5.23 -21.28 11.47
N GLN A 144 -5.02 -20.05 11.91
CA GLN A 144 -5.67 -18.86 11.36
C GLN A 144 -5.24 -18.60 9.91
N VAL A 145 -3.94 -18.63 9.61
CA VAL A 145 -3.42 -18.47 8.23
C VAL A 145 -3.97 -19.55 7.30
N LEU A 146 -3.97 -20.82 7.72
CA LEU A 146 -4.52 -21.92 6.92
C LEU A 146 -6.03 -21.77 6.67
N THR A 147 -6.76 -21.24 7.65
CA THR A 147 -8.20 -20.95 7.50
C THR A 147 -8.41 -19.82 6.49
N GLY A 148 -7.59 -18.77 6.54
CA GLY A 148 -7.57 -17.68 5.54
C GLY A 148 -7.30 -18.23 4.13
N ILE A 149 -6.23 -19.00 3.95
CA ILE A 149 -5.90 -19.64 2.65
C ILE A 149 -7.06 -20.48 2.10
N ALA A 150 -7.74 -21.26 2.98
CA ALA A 150 -8.89 -22.06 2.58
C ALA A 150 -10.14 -21.22 2.23
N SER A 151 -10.28 -20.03 2.82
CA SER A 151 -11.31 -19.05 2.47
C SER A 151 -11.01 -18.39 1.13
N ASP A 152 -9.77 -17.91 0.94
CA ASP A 152 -9.30 -17.23 -0.27
C ASP A 152 -9.42 -18.13 -1.51
N ALA A 153 -9.26 -19.43 -1.34
CA ALA A 153 -9.44 -20.42 -2.40
C ALA A 153 -10.89 -20.53 -2.93
N LYS A 154 -11.86 -19.96 -2.21
CA LYS A 154 -13.30 -19.96 -2.56
C LYS A 154 -13.83 -18.54 -2.80
N ASP A 155 -12.98 -17.54 -2.75
CA ASP A 155 -13.33 -16.16 -3.01
C ASP A 155 -12.95 -15.79 -4.45
N PRO A 156 -13.93 -15.43 -5.31
CA PRO A 156 -13.66 -15.06 -6.69
C PRO A 156 -12.69 -13.90 -6.86
N ASP A 157 -12.73 -12.92 -5.94
CA ASP A 157 -11.82 -11.76 -5.95
C ASP A 157 -10.37 -12.20 -5.70
N GLU A 158 -10.15 -13.05 -4.70
CA GLU A 158 -8.83 -13.58 -4.36
C GLU A 158 -8.29 -14.55 -5.42
N MET A 159 -9.18 -15.34 -6.04
CA MET A 159 -8.83 -16.20 -7.16
C MET A 159 -8.37 -15.36 -8.36
N ALA A 160 -9.08 -14.25 -8.66
CA ALA A 160 -8.74 -13.35 -9.75
C ALA A 160 -7.42 -12.59 -9.47
N ASN A 161 -7.22 -12.11 -8.25
CA ASN A 161 -5.98 -11.46 -7.83
C ASN A 161 -4.78 -12.40 -7.97
N ARG A 162 -4.89 -13.64 -7.48
CA ARG A 162 -3.82 -14.63 -7.58
C ARG A 162 -3.47 -14.97 -9.03
N ALA A 163 -4.47 -15.16 -9.87
CA ALA A 163 -4.25 -15.47 -11.28
C ALA A 163 -3.63 -14.28 -12.03
N LEU A 164 -4.01 -13.04 -11.67
CA LEU A 164 -3.40 -11.82 -12.18
C LEU A 164 -1.92 -11.72 -11.75
N ASP A 165 -1.62 -11.94 -10.47
CA ASP A 165 -0.24 -11.89 -9.97
C ASP A 165 0.64 -12.98 -10.63
N GLN A 166 0.12 -14.19 -10.83
CA GLN A 166 0.80 -15.27 -11.56
C GLN A 166 1.08 -14.90 -13.02
N LEU A 167 0.15 -14.20 -13.66
CA LEU A 167 0.30 -13.73 -15.04
C LEU A 167 1.35 -12.61 -15.14
N ALA A 168 1.27 -11.64 -14.24
CA ALA A 168 2.13 -10.46 -14.29
C ALA A 168 3.56 -10.72 -13.81
N PHE A 169 3.76 -11.71 -12.93
CA PHE A 169 5.02 -11.94 -12.23
C PHE A 169 5.43 -13.43 -12.16
N PRO A 170 5.42 -14.21 -13.26
CA PRO A 170 5.46 -15.67 -13.24
C PRO A 170 6.63 -16.29 -12.46
N ASP A 171 7.81 -15.69 -12.52
CA ASP A 171 9.06 -16.19 -11.90
C ASP A 171 9.51 -15.32 -10.70
N HIS A 172 8.62 -14.51 -10.14
CA HIS A 172 8.94 -13.59 -9.07
C HIS A 172 8.16 -13.92 -7.78
N PRO A 173 8.64 -13.55 -6.57
CA PRO A 173 7.87 -13.72 -5.33
C PRO A 173 6.46 -13.13 -5.36
N TYR A 174 6.22 -12.07 -6.13
CA TYR A 174 4.89 -11.49 -6.32
C TYR A 174 3.85 -12.42 -6.96
N ALA A 175 4.27 -13.46 -7.67
CA ALA A 175 3.35 -14.43 -8.29
C ALA A 175 2.53 -15.26 -7.29
N THR A 176 2.94 -15.26 -6.02
CA THR A 176 2.32 -16.09 -4.99
C THR A 176 1.84 -15.26 -3.82
N SER A 177 0.71 -15.68 -3.21
CA SER A 177 0.19 -15.01 -2.02
C SER A 177 1.25 -14.91 -0.92
N LEU A 178 1.34 -13.76 -0.25
CA LEU A 178 2.18 -13.58 0.93
C LEU A 178 1.80 -14.53 2.09
N ASN A 179 0.55 -15.02 2.09
CA ASN A 179 0.07 -16.04 3.03
C ASN A 179 0.72 -17.41 2.79
N GLY A 180 1.38 -17.61 1.64
CA GLY A 180 1.88 -18.90 1.22
C GLY A 180 0.80 -19.83 0.69
N THR A 181 1.07 -21.14 0.74
CA THR A 181 0.13 -22.21 0.42
C THR A 181 -0.13 -23.07 1.66
N ALA A 182 -1.22 -23.85 1.65
CA ALA A 182 -1.51 -24.77 2.74
C ALA A 182 -0.33 -25.74 2.98
N GLU A 183 0.35 -26.16 1.92
CA GLU A 183 1.51 -27.04 1.99
C GLU A 183 2.73 -26.33 2.59
N SER A 184 3.11 -25.15 2.06
CA SER A 184 4.27 -24.40 2.54
C SER A 184 4.11 -24.02 4.01
N VAL A 185 2.94 -23.46 4.41
CA VAL A 185 2.66 -23.01 5.77
C VAL A 185 2.61 -24.16 6.78
N THR A 186 2.06 -25.31 6.38
CA THR A 186 2.06 -26.50 7.23
C THR A 186 3.48 -27.03 7.51
N ALA A 187 4.38 -26.91 6.53
CA ALA A 187 5.76 -27.39 6.62
C ALA A 187 6.71 -26.42 7.36
N LEU A 188 6.28 -25.18 7.67
CA LEU A 188 7.11 -24.23 8.40
C LEU A 188 7.43 -24.71 9.82
N THR A 189 8.68 -24.57 10.21
CA THR A 189 9.19 -24.87 11.56
C THR A 189 9.48 -23.59 12.33
N ARG A 190 9.69 -23.69 13.64
CA ARG A 190 10.13 -22.56 14.45
C ARG A 190 11.44 -21.96 13.93
N ASP A 191 12.38 -22.79 13.47
CA ASP A 191 13.66 -22.32 12.92
C ASP A 191 13.47 -21.51 11.62
N ASP A 192 12.48 -21.87 10.79
CA ASP A 192 12.10 -21.08 9.61
C ASP A 192 11.58 -19.69 9.99
N LEU A 193 10.81 -19.58 11.09
CA LEU A 193 10.32 -18.30 11.60
C LEU A 193 11.43 -17.43 12.17
N VAL A 194 12.39 -18.03 12.88
CA VAL A 194 13.60 -17.33 13.36
C VAL A 194 14.44 -16.84 12.18
N ALA A 195 14.56 -17.64 11.12
CA ALA A 195 15.27 -17.25 9.91
C ALA A 195 14.54 -16.10 9.18
N ALA A 196 13.21 -16.17 9.05
CA ALA A 196 12.37 -15.12 8.47
C ALA A 196 12.48 -13.79 9.24
N HIS A 197 12.47 -13.84 10.57
CA HIS A 197 12.68 -12.69 11.44
C HIS A 197 14.00 -11.98 11.12
N ARG A 198 15.10 -12.72 11.05
CA ARG A 198 16.43 -12.18 10.74
C ARG A 198 16.57 -11.69 9.30
N ALA A 199 15.81 -12.28 8.39
CA ALA A 199 15.83 -11.92 6.98
C ALA A 199 15.28 -10.52 6.73
N VAL A 200 14.22 -10.13 7.44
CA VAL A 200 13.50 -8.87 7.18
C VAL A 200 13.83 -7.78 8.20
N LEU A 201 13.97 -8.12 9.49
CA LEU A 201 14.24 -7.14 10.54
C LEU A 201 15.75 -6.84 10.63
N ALA A 202 16.23 -5.94 9.78
CA ALA A 202 17.64 -5.57 9.69
C ALA A 202 17.81 -4.07 9.42
N ARG A 203 18.93 -3.50 9.90
CA ARG A 203 19.17 -2.05 9.89
C ARG A 203 19.46 -1.45 8.54
N ASP A 204 19.88 -2.25 7.56
CA ASP A 204 20.18 -1.81 6.17
C ASP A 204 18.95 -1.41 5.35
N ARG A 205 17.73 -1.60 5.88
CA ARG A 205 16.47 -1.44 5.15
C ARG A 205 15.35 -0.79 5.94
N ILE A 206 15.71 0.01 6.96
CA ILE A 206 14.75 0.65 7.86
C ILE A 206 14.39 2.06 7.37
N TYR A 207 13.12 2.39 7.45
CA TYR A 207 12.54 3.72 7.26
C TYR A 207 11.69 4.07 8.49
N ILE A 208 11.85 5.27 9.05
CA ILE A 208 11.24 5.63 10.33
C ILE A 208 10.56 6.99 10.23
N GLY A 209 9.31 7.05 10.68
CA GLY A 209 8.53 8.27 10.83
C GLY A 209 8.00 8.39 12.25
N ALA A 210 8.22 9.53 12.88
CA ALA A 210 7.72 9.84 14.21
C ALA A 210 6.94 11.17 14.19
N VAL A 211 5.80 11.22 14.88
CA VAL A 211 4.99 12.43 15.00
C VAL A 211 4.45 12.54 16.40
N GLY A 212 4.59 13.69 17.02
CA GLY A 212 3.99 13.99 18.33
C GLY A 212 4.95 14.54 19.37
N ASP A 213 4.65 14.24 20.65
CA ASP A 213 5.30 14.83 21.81
C ASP A 213 6.63 14.14 22.11
N ILE A 214 7.63 14.44 21.30
CA ILE A 214 9.02 13.99 21.44
C ILE A 214 9.97 14.97 20.78
N THR A 215 11.13 15.23 21.41
CA THR A 215 12.19 16.05 20.82
C THR A 215 13.12 15.23 19.91
N PRO A 216 13.90 15.88 19.01
CA PRO A 216 14.89 15.19 18.17
C PRO A 216 15.93 14.37 18.99
N GLU A 217 16.40 14.90 20.11
CA GLU A 217 17.38 14.25 20.97
C GLU A 217 16.82 13.00 21.68
N GLU A 218 15.58 13.10 22.17
CA GLU A 218 14.87 11.97 22.77
C GLU A 218 14.60 10.89 21.71
N LEU A 219 14.15 11.27 20.51
CA LEU A 219 13.92 10.33 19.41
C LEU A 219 15.21 9.62 19.03
N ALA A 220 16.33 10.33 18.86
CA ALA A 220 17.62 9.74 18.53
C ALA A 220 18.04 8.66 19.52
N THR A 221 17.86 8.93 20.83
CA THR A 221 18.15 7.99 21.89
C THR A 221 17.21 6.76 21.87
N LEU A 222 15.91 7.02 21.69
CA LEU A 222 14.88 5.99 21.58
C LEU A 222 15.16 5.01 20.43
N LEU A 223 15.57 5.53 19.27
CA LEU A 223 15.86 4.70 18.09
C LEU A 223 17.02 3.73 18.33
N ASP A 224 18.10 4.19 18.95
CA ASP A 224 19.24 3.33 19.26
C ASP A 224 18.89 2.25 20.29
N ASP A 225 18.08 2.60 21.30
CA ASP A 225 17.58 1.63 22.27
C ASP A 225 16.65 0.59 21.64
N LEU A 226 15.74 1.03 20.76
CA LEU A 226 14.73 0.17 20.14
C LEU A 226 15.30 -0.77 19.07
N LEU A 227 16.15 -0.25 18.18
CA LEU A 227 16.53 -0.90 16.93
C LEU A 227 18.03 -1.23 16.83
N GLY A 228 18.85 -0.70 17.74
CA GLY A 228 20.30 -0.85 17.66
C GLY A 228 20.80 -2.29 17.77
N ALA A 229 20.05 -3.19 18.39
CA ALA A 229 20.38 -4.61 18.53
C ALA A 229 20.06 -5.46 17.29
N LEU A 230 19.31 -4.91 16.32
CA LEU A 230 18.98 -5.63 15.08
C LEU A 230 20.23 -5.94 14.25
N PRO A 231 20.21 -7.01 13.44
CA PRO A 231 21.26 -7.32 12.47
C PRO A 231 21.60 -6.12 11.59
N ALA A 232 22.86 -5.96 11.23
CA ALA A 232 23.29 -4.88 10.34
C ALA A 232 22.72 -5.07 8.93
N GLU A 233 22.66 -6.31 8.46
CA GLU A 233 22.22 -6.69 7.12
C GLU A 233 21.18 -7.81 7.21
N GLY A 234 20.13 -7.73 6.36
CA GLY A 234 19.10 -8.75 6.19
C GLY A 234 19.34 -9.63 4.96
N ALA A 235 18.32 -10.39 4.55
CA ALA A 235 18.37 -11.18 3.33
C ALA A 235 18.53 -10.28 2.08
N PRO A 236 19.21 -10.74 1.02
CA PRO A 236 19.32 -9.98 -0.21
C PRO A 236 17.94 -9.74 -0.82
N MET A 237 17.73 -8.56 -1.41
CA MET A 237 16.49 -8.24 -2.11
C MET A 237 16.35 -9.12 -3.37
N PRO A 238 15.13 -9.56 -3.70
CA PRO A 238 14.88 -10.21 -4.99
C PRO A 238 15.23 -9.27 -6.16
N PRO A 239 15.51 -9.82 -7.35
CA PRO A 239 15.70 -9.02 -8.55
C PRO A 239 14.40 -8.30 -8.94
N LEU A 240 14.49 -7.29 -9.81
CA LEU A 240 13.31 -6.70 -10.44
C LEU A 240 12.55 -7.76 -11.24
N ALA A 241 11.22 -7.72 -11.15
CA ALA A 241 10.36 -8.57 -11.97
C ALA A 241 10.43 -8.14 -13.44
N ASP A 242 10.42 -9.13 -14.32
CA ASP A 242 10.18 -8.89 -15.74
C ASP A 242 8.68 -8.92 -15.98
N VAL A 243 8.08 -7.74 -16.17
CA VAL A 243 6.63 -7.58 -16.36
C VAL A 243 6.33 -7.59 -17.86
N ASP A 244 6.07 -8.78 -18.39
CA ASP A 244 5.64 -8.98 -19.79
C ASP A 244 4.25 -9.64 -19.81
N ILE A 245 3.22 -8.81 -20.01
CA ILE A 245 1.82 -9.24 -19.92
C ILE A 245 1.25 -9.35 -21.33
N PRO A 246 0.97 -10.55 -21.82
CA PRO A 246 0.29 -10.72 -23.11
C PRO A 246 -1.16 -10.29 -23.00
N GLY A 247 -1.67 -9.62 -24.01
CA GLY A 247 -3.09 -9.27 -24.10
C GLY A 247 -3.99 -10.52 -24.11
N GLY A 248 -5.26 -10.32 -23.78
CA GLY A 248 -6.21 -11.41 -23.87
C GLY A 248 -7.19 -11.50 -22.71
N VAL A 249 -7.71 -12.72 -22.53
CA VAL A 249 -8.65 -13.06 -21.46
C VAL A 249 -8.28 -14.43 -20.89
N THR A 250 -8.28 -14.57 -19.58
CA THR A 250 -8.22 -15.83 -18.85
C THR A 250 -9.52 -16.02 -18.10
N VAL A 251 -10.30 -17.05 -18.42
CA VAL A 251 -11.53 -17.38 -17.70
C VAL A 251 -11.27 -18.56 -16.75
N ILE A 252 -11.54 -18.34 -15.48
CA ILE A 252 -11.49 -19.36 -14.42
C ILE A 252 -12.93 -19.70 -14.06
N PRO A 253 -13.43 -20.87 -14.42
CA PRO A 253 -14.81 -21.27 -14.14
C PRO A 253 -15.06 -21.34 -12.62
N PHE A 254 -16.08 -20.62 -12.17
CA PHE A 254 -16.51 -20.63 -10.77
C PHE A 254 -18.03 -20.39 -10.71
N GLU A 255 -18.73 -21.19 -9.94
CA GLU A 255 -20.19 -21.08 -9.82
C GLU A 255 -20.54 -19.93 -8.86
N THR A 256 -20.90 -18.77 -9.43
CA THR A 256 -21.27 -17.56 -8.70
C THR A 256 -22.27 -16.73 -9.51
N PRO A 257 -23.17 -15.95 -8.86
CA PRO A 257 -24.14 -15.12 -9.56
C PRO A 257 -23.52 -13.97 -10.40
N GLN A 258 -22.32 -13.54 -10.04
CA GLN A 258 -21.59 -12.45 -10.69
C GLN A 258 -20.18 -12.90 -11.02
N SER A 259 -19.72 -12.57 -12.21
CA SER A 259 -18.30 -12.71 -12.56
C SER A 259 -17.51 -11.51 -12.05
N VAL A 260 -16.33 -11.79 -11.50
CA VAL A 260 -15.32 -10.81 -11.13
C VAL A 260 -14.26 -10.78 -12.21
N ALA A 261 -13.91 -9.60 -12.69
CA ALA A 261 -12.80 -9.40 -13.61
C ALA A 261 -11.74 -8.49 -13.01
N ARG A 262 -10.49 -8.91 -13.12
CA ARG A 262 -9.31 -8.06 -12.92
C ARG A 262 -8.70 -7.82 -14.28
N PHE A 263 -8.21 -6.60 -14.54
CA PHE A 263 -7.48 -6.33 -15.76
C PHE A 263 -6.13 -5.71 -15.43
N VAL A 264 -5.15 -5.98 -16.25
CA VAL A 264 -3.77 -5.59 -16.00
C VAL A 264 -3.00 -5.39 -17.29
N GLN A 265 -2.09 -4.45 -17.27
CA GLN A 265 -1.01 -4.23 -18.21
C GLN A 265 0.24 -3.77 -17.47
N ARG A 266 1.36 -3.62 -18.16
CA ARG A 266 2.55 -2.98 -17.62
C ARG A 266 2.22 -1.56 -17.12
N GLY A 267 2.78 -1.19 -15.96
CA GLY A 267 2.61 0.09 -15.31
C GLY A 267 3.76 1.07 -15.55
N ILE A 268 3.86 2.05 -14.65
CA ILE A 268 4.89 3.10 -14.65
C ILE A 268 5.52 3.19 -13.26
N LYS A 269 6.83 3.43 -13.20
CA LYS A 269 7.56 3.59 -11.95
C LYS A 269 7.20 4.89 -11.25
N GLN A 270 7.30 4.90 -9.92
CA GLN A 270 7.04 6.09 -9.11
C GLN A 270 8.05 7.22 -9.36
N ASP A 271 9.28 6.89 -9.70
CA ASP A 271 10.37 7.85 -9.99
C ASP A 271 10.45 8.27 -11.46
N ASP A 272 9.53 7.77 -12.30
CA ASP A 272 9.43 8.18 -13.70
C ASP A 272 9.04 9.67 -13.82
N PRO A 273 9.69 10.46 -14.67
CA PRO A 273 9.32 11.87 -14.91
C PRO A 273 7.86 12.06 -15.28
N ASP A 274 7.23 11.10 -15.93
CA ASP A 274 5.85 11.12 -16.40
C ASP A 274 4.84 10.59 -15.38
N TYR A 275 5.29 10.19 -14.18
CA TYR A 275 4.43 9.61 -13.16
C TYR A 275 3.22 10.48 -12.81
N PHE A 276 3.38 11.80 -12.66
CA PHE A 276 2.26 12.69 -12.36
C PHE A 276 1.28 12.83 -13.51
N SER A 277 1.75 12.79 -14.75
CA SER A 277 0.87 12.74 -15.93
C SER A 277 0.07 11.44 -15.98
N ALA A 278 0.71 10.31 -15.62
CA ALA A 278 0.04 9.01 -15.47
C ALA A 278 -0.97 9.01 -14.30
N VAL A 279 -0.67 9.68 -13.18
CA VAL A 279 -1.60 9.83 -12.05
C VAL A 279 -2.85 10.61 -12.45
N VAL A 280 -2.70 11.73 -13.19
CA VAL A 280 -3.82 12.52 -13.71
C VAL A 280 -4.63 11.71 -14.73
N LEU A 281 -3.95 11.01 -15.65
CA LEU A 281 -4.56 10.10 -16.61
C LEU A 281 -5.39 9.03 -15.91
N ASN A 282 -4.78 8.28 -14.98
CA ASN A 282 -5.48 7.23 -14.25
C ASN A 282 -6.68 7.76 -13.47
N HIS A 283 -6.54 8.92 -12.81
CA HIS A 283 -7.64 9.50 -12.03
C HIS A 283 -8.86 9.80 -12.91
N ALA A 284 -8.67 10.41 -14.06
CA ALA A 284 -9.76 10.72 -14.98
C ALA A 284 -10.32 9.47 -15.69
N LEU A 285 -9.46 8.48 -16.00
CA LEU A 285 -9.89 7.25 -16.69
C LEU A 285 -10.68 6.32 -15.78
N GLY A 286 -10.14 5.96 -14.59
CA GLY A 286 -10.77 4.98 -13.71
C GLY A 286 -10.38 5.10 -12.22
N GLY A 287 -9.73 6.18 -11.77
CA GLY A 287 -9.10 6.31 -10.45
C GLY A 287 -10.04 6.40 -9.23
N GLY A 288 -11.20 5.77 -9.26
CA GLY A 288 -12.06 5.61 -8.08
C GLY A 288 -13.08 6.73 -7.84
N SER A 289 -13.12 7.75 -8.66
CA SER A 289 -14.16 8.79 -8.62
C SER A 289 -15.39 8.37 -9.41
N PHE A 290 -16.59 8.76 -8.93
CA PHE A 290 -17.83 8.60 -9.67
C PHE A 290 -17.86 9.38 -10.99
N GLU A 291 -16.95 10.32 -11.18
CA GLU A 291 -16.82 11.16 -12.38
C GLU A 291 -15.81 10.62 -13.39
N SER A 292 -15.12 9.51 -13.05
CA SER A 292 -14.17 8.89 -13.98
C SER A 292 -14.87 8.32 -15.22
N ARG A 293 -14.16 8.30 -16.35
CA ARG A 293 -14.68 7.86 -17.64
C ARG A 293 -15.23 6.43 -17.59
N LEU A 294 -14.53 5.50 -16.96
CA LEU A 294 -15.00 4.12 -16.82
C LEU A 294 -16.28 4.04 -15.98
N MET A 295 -16.39 4.81 -14.88
CA MET A 295 -17.61 4.86 -14.08
C MET A 295 -18.78 5.45 -14.86
N ASP A 296 -18.55 6.44 -15.71
CA ASP A 296 -19.58 7.02 -16.57
C ASP A 296 -20.05 6.00 -17.63
N GLU A 297 -19.13 5.41 -18.36
CA GLU A 297 -19.44 4.55 -19.49
C GLU A 297 -19.99 3.18 -19.08
N VAL A 298 -19.38 2.52 -18.09
CA VAL A 298 -19.74 1.16 -17.71
C VAL A 298 -20.93 1.15 -16.73
N ARG A 299 -20.91 2.06 -15.74
CA ARG A 299 -21.94 2.11 -14.69
C ARG A 299 -23.09 3.02 -15.07
N ARG A 300 -22.84 4.34 -15.24
CA ARG A 300 -23.90 5.34 -15.33
C ARG A 300 -24.72 5.22 -16.61
N LYS A 301 -24.05 5.05 -17.75
CA LYS A 301 -24.72 4.99 -19.06
C LYS A 301 -25.31 3.61 -19.37
N ARG A 302 -24.63 2.52 -18.96
CA ARG A 302 -25.03 1.16 -19.35
C ARG A 302 -25.54 0.30 -18.20
N GLY A 303 -25.28 0.67 -16.93
CA GLY A 303 -25.70 -0.06 -15.75
C GLY A 303 -25.10 -1.48 -15.69
N LEU A 304 -23.89 -1.67 -16.20
CA LEU A 304 -23.24 -2.98 -16.27
C LEU A 304 -22.64 -3.43 -14.94
N THR A 305 -22.34 -2.49 -14.05
CA THR A 305 -21.68 -2.74 -12.79
C THR A 305 -22.12 -1.76 -11.70
N TYR A 306 -21.83 -2.09 -10.45
CA TYR A 306 -21.88 -1.13 -9.33
C TYR A 306 -20.59 -0.32 -9.18
N GLY A 307 -19.48 -0.80 -9.72
CA GLY A 307 -18.18 -0.10 -9.66
C GLY A 307 -17.17 -0.71 -10.63
N VAL A 308 -16.38 0.18 -11.22
CA VAL A 308 -15.23 -0.15 -12.06
C VAL A 308 -14.13 0.85 -11.75
N TYR A 309 -12.91 0.38 -11.53
CA TYR A 309 -11.77 1.26 -11.23
C TYR A 309 -10.49 0.75 -11.85
N SER A 310 -9.56 1.71 -12.03
CA SER A 310 -8.17 1.43 -12.37
C SER A 310 -7.23 2.14 -11.42
N TYR A 311 -6.02 1.60 -11.28
CA TYR A 311 -4.99 2.17 -10.41
C TYR A 311 -3.58 1.83 -10.91
N LEU A 312 -2.67 2.75 -10.67
CA LEU A 312 -1.24 2.52 -10.83
C LEU A 312 -0.71 1.83 -9.57
N ALA A 313 0.00 0.73 -9.74
CA ALA A 313 0.67 0.00 -8.66
C ALA A 313 2.18 -0.03 -8.91
N PRO A 314 2.90 1.04 -8.53
CA PRO A 314 4.34 1.11 -8.65
C PRO A 314 4.99 0.35 -7.49
N ARG A 315 4.95 -0.99 -7.54
CA ARG A 315 5.58 -1.86 -6.53
C ARG A 315 7.10 -1.69 -6.57
N ASP A 316 7.77 -2.05 -5.49
CA ASP A 316 9.24 -1.90 -5.36
C ASP A 316 10.01 -2.63 -6.45
N LEU A 317 9.54 -3.82 -6.84
CA LEU A 317 10.24 -4.75 -7.72
C LEU A 317 9.54 -4.96 -9.07
N GLY A 318 8.44 -4.26 -9.34
CA GLY A 318 7.73 -4.35 -10.62
C GLY A 318 6.47 -3.50 -10.62
N GLU A 319 6.21 -2.81 -11.71
CA GLU A 319 5.09 -1.90 -11.85
C GLU A 319 3.99 -2.45 -12.74
N ILE A 320 2.74 -2.37 -12.29
CA ILE A 320 1.57 -2.70 -13.10
C ILE A 320 0.56 -1.54 -13.10
N TYR A 321 -0.23 -1.47 -14.17
CA TYR A 321 -1.44 -0.69 -14.24
C TYR A 321 -2.61 -1.67 -14.26
N ALA A 322 -3.39 -1.68 -13.20
CA ALA A 322 -4.42 -2.68 -12.98
C ALA A 322 -5.78 -2.04 -12.72
N GLY A 323 -6.81 -2.87 -12.77
CA GLY A 323 -8.14 -2.44 -12.43
C GLY A 323 -9.09 -3.61 -12.20
N SER A 324 -10.34 -3.28 -11.85
CA SER A 324 -11.35 -4.27 -11.50
C SER A 324 -12.75 -3.86 -11.92
N VAL A 325 -13.58 -4.86 -12.22
CA VAL A 325 -15.01 -4.73 -12.45
C VAL A 325 -15.71 -6.02 -12.06
N SER A 326 -16.91 -5.93 -11.49
CA SER A 326 -17.79 -7.08 -11.26
C SER A 326 -19.12 -6.83 -11.93
N SER A 327 -19.67 -7.86 -12.60
CA SER A 327 -20.94 -7.76 -13.30
C SER A 327 -21.68 -9.10 -13.29
N SER A 328 -22.97 -9.12 -13.62
CA SER A 328 -23.67 -10.39 -13.82
C SER A 328 -23.04 -11.20 -14.96
N ASN A 329 -23.17 -12.52 -14.91
CA ASN A 329 -22.51 -13.43 -15.83
C ASN A 329 -22.88 -13.18 -17.31
N ASP A 330 -24.11 -12.73 -17.57
CA ASP A 330 -24.63 -12.38 -18.89
C ASP A 330 -24.14 -11.03 -19.42
N ARG A 331 -23.53 -10.19 -18.56
CA ARG A 331 -23.16 -8.80 -18.92
C ARG A 331 -21.66 -8.48 -18.76
N ILE A 332 -20.89 -9.36 -18.13
CA ILE A 332 -19.46 -9.10 -17.89
C ILE A 332 -18.66 -8.96 -19.18
N ALA A 333 -19.02 -9.70 -20.23
CA ALA A 333 -18.40 -9.59 -21.55
C ALA A 333 -18.56 -8.19 -22.14
N GLU A 334 -19.78 -7.62 -22.10
CA GLU A 334 -20.06 -6.24 -22.52
C GLU A 334 -19.27 -5.22 -21.70
N ALA A 335 -19.16 -5.43 -20.38
CA ALA A 335 -18.39 -4.55 -19.51
C ALA A 335 -16.90 -4.52 -19.89
N ILE A 336 -16.31 -5.68 -20.19
CA ILE A 336 -14.93 -5.82 -20.66
C ILE A 336 -14.70 -5.09 -21.99
N GLU A 337 -15.61 -5.26 -22.94
CA GLU A 337 -15.54 -4.58 -24.24
C GLU A 337 -15.57 -3.05 -24.06
N VAL A 338 -16.47 -2.53 -23.24
CA VAL A 338 -16.55 -1.09 -22.96
C VAL A 338 -15.26 -0.59 -22.30
N ILE A 339 -14.68 -1.34 -21.36
CA ILE A 339 -13.40 -0.96 -20.74
C ILE A 339 -12.28 -0.91 -21.79
N ARG A 340 -12.16 -1.92 -22.66
CA ARG A 340 -11.18 -1.94 -23.76
C ARG A 340 -11.34 -0.76 -24.71
N ASP A 341 -12.60 -0.47 -25.08
CA ASP A 341 -12.91 0.65 -25.98
C ASP A 341 -12.50 2.01 -25.36
N GLU A 342 -12.80 2.24 -24.08
CA GLU A 342 -12.42 3.49 -23.40
C GLU A 342 -10.91 3.57 -23.20
N TRP A 343 -10.25 2.45 -22.95
CA TRP A 343 -8.79 2.35 -22.89
C TRP A 343 -8.15 2.72 -24.23
N ALA A 344 -8.66 2.16 -25.32
CA ALA A 344 -8.20 2.45 -26.68
C ALA A 344 -8.46 3.92 -27.07
N LYS A 345 -9.64 4.47 -26.78
CA LYS A 345 -9.94 5.88 -27.01
C LYS A 345 -9.01 6.81 -26.24
N ALA A 346 -8.69 6.48 -24.98
CA ALA A 346 -7.76 7.25 -24.19
C ALA A 346 -6.33 7.14 -24.75
N ALA A 347 -5.90 5.95 -25.19
CA ALA A 347 -4.60 5.76 -25.85
C ALA A 347 -4.48 6.56 -27.15
N GLU A 348 -5.53 6.61 -27.98
CA GLU A 348 -5.51 7.30 -29.28
C GLU A 348 -5.64 8.83 -29.13
N ALA A 349 -6.65 9.30 -28.40
CA ALA A 349 -7.04 10.70 -28.35
C ALA A 349 -6.57 11.44 -27.09
N GLY A 350 -6.20 10.73 -26.02
CA GLY A 350 -5.96 11.30 -24.70
C GLY A 350 -7.27 11.59 -23.96
N LEU A 351 -7.18 12.53 -23.04
CA LEU A 351 -8.30 13.06 -22.25
C LEU A 351 -8.69 14.45 -22.76
N THR A 352 -9.92 14.84 -22.52
CA THR A 352 -10.37 16.21 -22.78
C THR A 352 -9.74 17.19 -21.78
N PRO A 353 -9.60 18.49 -22.12
CA PRO A 353 -9.12 19.51 -21.18
C PRO A 353 -9.95 19.55 -19.88
N GLU A 354 -11.27 19.33 -19.96
CA GLU A 354 -12.16 19.30 -18.79
C GLU A 354 -11.86 18.11 -17.88
N GLU A 355 -11.66 16.91 -18.42
CA GLU A 355 -11.28 15.73 -17.63
C GLU A 355 -9.94 15.91 -16.91
N VAL A 356 -8.95 16.51 -17.58
CA VAL A 356 -7.64 16.80 -16.99
C VAL A 356 -7.76 17.82 -15.86
N GLU A 357 -8.50 18.91 -16.06
CA GLU A 357 -8.66 19.96 -15.06
C GLU A 357 -9.45 19.46 -13.84
N ASN A 358 -10.52 18.69 -14.06
CA ASN A 358 -11.28 18.07 -12.97
C ASN A 358 -10.42 17.10 -12.15
N ALA A 359 -9.59 16.29 -12.81
CA ALA A 359 -8.66 15.38 -12.13
C ALA A 359 -7.63 16.14 -11.30
N LYS A 360 -7.03 17.21 -11.82
CA LYS A 360 -6.07 18.06 -11.09
C LYS A 360 -6.74 18.72 -9.89
N THR A 361 -7.90 19.31 -10.07
CA THR A 361 -8.67 19.96 -8.99
C THR A 361 -8.95 18.98 -7.85
N TYR A 362 -9.38 17.76 -8.16
CA TYR A 362 -9.61 16.73 -7.14
C TYR A 362 -8.32 16.30 -6.45
N LEU A 363 -7.29 15.96 -7.22
CA LEU A 363 -6.02 15.44 -6.70
C LEU A 363 -5.30 16.45 -5.81
N THR A 364 -5.39 17.74 -6.13
CA THR A 364 -4.78 18.81 -5.31
C THR A 364 -5.64 19.19 -4.12
N GLY A 365 -6.97 19.24 -4.29
CA GLY A 365 -7.91 19.57 -3.23
C GLY A 365 -8.04 18.50 -2.14
N ALA A 366 -7.96 17.21 -2.52
CA ALA A 366 -8.05 16.09 -1.57
C ALA A 366 -6.73 15.83 -0.82
N TYR A 367 -5.60 16.27 -1.34
CA TYR A 367 -4.29 15.93 -0.78
C TYR A 367 -4.07 16.42 0.66
N PRO A 368 -4.41 17.67 1.03
CA PRO A 368 -4.25 18.14 2.41
C PRO A 368 -5.05 17.34 3.44
N LEU A 369 -6.16 16.72 3.05
CA LEU A 369 -7.01 15.94 3.95
C LEU A 369 -6.34 14.62 4.42
N ARG A 370 -5.22 14.24 3.81
CA ARG A 370 -4.46 13.05 4.20
C ARG A 370 -3.59 13.24 5.43
N PHE A 371 -3.38 14.51 5.86
CA PHE A 371 -2.51 14.87 6.97
C PHE A 371 -3.30 15.14 8.26
N ASP A 372 -4.35 14.37 8.52
CA ASP A 372 -5.17 14.47 9.72
C ASP A 372 -4.72 13.43 10.76
N GLY A 373 -3.99 13.91 11.77
CA GLY A 373 -3.50 13.13 12.91
C GLY A 373 -2.09 12.54 12.75
N ASN A 374 -1.47 12.23 13.91
CA ASN A 374 -0.07 11.83 14.01
C ASN A 374 0.26 10.54 13.25
N GLY A 375 -0.59 9.52 13.37
CA GLY A 375 -0.37 8.23 12.70
C GLY A 375 -0.36 8.33 11.16
N PRO A 376 -1.39 8.92 10.51
CA PRO A 376 -1.38 9.16 9.08
C PRO A 376 -0.17 9.94 8.57
N ILE A 377 0.26 10.98 9.29
CA ILE A 377 1.45 11.76 8.93
C ILE A 377 2.71 10.90 9.02
N ALA A 378 2.91 10.16 10.13
CA ALA A 378 4.05 9.25 10.29
C ALA A 378 4.10 8.20 9.18
N ASN A 379 2.96 7.59 8.84
CA ASN A 379 2.84 6.60 7.78
C ASN A 379 3.17 7.18 6.38
N ILE A 380 2.73 8.41 6.08
CA ILE A 380 3.07 9.10 4.83
C ILE A 380 4.58 9.37 4.76
N MET A 381 5.19 9.85 5.84
CA MET A 381 6.63 10.12 5.89
C MET A 381 7.47 8.87 5.62
N VAL A 382 7.09 7.74 6.19
CA VAL A 382 7.77 6.46 5.94
C VAL A 382 7.59 6.01 4.49
N GLY A 383 6.39 6.17 3.93
CA GLY A 383 6.13 5.90 2.52
C GLY A 383 6.99 6.77 1.59
N MET A 384 7.12 8.05 1.90
CA MET A 384 7.98 8.98 1.16
C MET A 384 9.45 8.55 1.19
N GLN A 385 9.96 8.16 2.36
CA GLN A 385 11.34 7.67 2.51
C GLN A 385 11.57 6.40 1.67
N MET A 386 10.65 5.43 1.71
CA MET A 386 10.75 4.19 0.92
C MET A 386 10.82 4.47 -0.58
N LEU A 387 10.09 5.47 -1.05
CA LEU A 387 10.03 5.90 -2.45
C LEU A 387 11.18 6.86 -2.84
N GLY A 388 12.09 7.17 -1.91
CA GLY A 388 13.19 8.12 -2.16
C GLY A 388 12.72 9.54 -2.45
N LEU A 389 11.52 9.92 -1.99
CA LEU A 389 10.98 11.26 -2.18
C LEU A 389 11.65 12.26 -1.23
N PRO A 390 11.85 13.51 -1.66
CA PRO A 390 12.48 14.51 -0.82
C PRO A 390 11.58 14.94 0.35
N ILE A 391 12.19 15.47 1.41
CA ILE A 391 11.50 15.85 2.64
C ILE A 391 10.45 16.94 2.43
N ASP A 392 10.63 17.78 1.42
CA ASP A 392 9.71 18.85 1.03
C ASP A 392 8.60 18.40 0.04
N TYR A 393 8.54 17.09 -0.24
CA TYR A 393 7.56 16.54 -1.20
C TYR A 393 6.12 16.90 -0.85
N ILE A 394 5.76 16.90 0.43
CA ILE A 394 4.39 17.25 0.87
C ILE A 394 4.04 18.67 0.40
N ALA A 395 4.96 19.61 0.52
CA ALA A 395 4.76 20.99 0.12
C ALA A 395 4.75 21.18 -1.40
N THR A 396 5.53 20.37 -2.14
CA THR A 396 5.77 20.55 -3.59
C THR A 396 4.95 19.65 -4.49
N ARG A 397 4.28 18.63 -3.92
CA ARG A 397 3.53 17.62 -4.70
C ARG A 397 2.41 18.23 -5.53
N ASN A 398 1.65 19.16 -4.96
CA ASN A 398 0.54 19.78 -5.67
C ASN A 398 1.01 20.62 -6.85
N ASP A 399 2.14 21.31 -6.74
CA ASP A 399 2.73 22.08 -7.85
C ASP A 399 3.08 21.14 -9.03
N ARG A 400 3.55 19.92 -8.74
CA ARG A 400 3.85 18.91 -9.77
C ARG A 400 2.58 18.44 -10.49
N VAL A 401 1.46 18.27 -9.77
CA VAL A 401 0.17 17.93 -10.37
C VAL A 401 -0.37 19.08 -11.20
N GLU A 402 -0.28 20.32 -10.69
CA GLU A 402 -0.73 21.52 -11.40
C GLU A 402 0.07 21.79 -12.68
N ALA A 403 1.36 21.43 -12.68
CA ALA A 403 2.23 21.58 -13.86
C ALA A 403 1.90 20.62 -15.00
N VAL A 404 1.11 19.56 -14.77
CA VAL A 404 0.72 18.60 -15.81
C VAL A 404 -0.18 19.28 -16.85
N THR A 405 0.20 19.18 -18.12
CA THR A 405 -0.57 19.72 -19.25
C THR A 405 -1.44 18.66 -19.92
N VAL A 406 -2.42 19.08 -20.70
CA VAL A 406 -3.24 18.16 -21.52
C VAL A 406 -2.38 17.40 -22.53
N GLU A 407 -1.36 18.06 -23.07
CA GLU A 407 -0.41 17.49 -24.01
C GLU A 407 0.45 16.38 -23.34
N ASP A 408 0.89 16.59 -22.10
CA ASP A 408 1.61 15.58 -21.33
C ASP A 408 0.73 14.35 -21.07
N VAL A 409 -0.51 14.57 -20.62
CA VAL A 409 -1.46 13.47 -20.40
C VAL A 409 -1.74 12.71 -21.69
N LYS A 410 -1.89 13.41 -22.82
CA LYS A 410 -2.09 12.76 -24.12
C LYS A 410 -0.88 11.93 -24.54
N ARG A 411 0.33 12.47 -24.42
CA ARG A 411 1.57 11.75 -24.75
C ARG A 411 1.72 10.51 -23.87
N VAL A 412 1.54 10.66 -22.55
CA VAL A 412 1.63 9.56 -21.62
C VAL A 412 0.53 8.52 -21.85
N ALA A 413 -0.67 8.91 -22.22
CA ALA A 413 -1.72 7.98 -22.60
C ALA A 413 -1.32 7.12 -23.81
N GLN A 414 -0.67 7.72 -24.83
CA GLN A 414 -0.19 7.02 -26.01
C GLN A 414 1.00 6.08 -25.73
N GLU A 415 1.83 6.40 -24.73
CA GLU A 415 3.01 5.61 -24.37
C GLU A 415 2.70 4.52 -23.35
N LEU A 416 1.79 4.79 -22.39
CA LEU A 416 1.49 3.91 -21.28
C LEU A 416 0.32 2.96 -21.55
N LEU A 417 -0.77 3.46 -22.18
CA LEU A 417 -1.94 2.62 -22.41
C LEU A 417 -1.73 1.71 -23.61
N ASP A 418 -1.81 0.43 -23.37
CA ASP A 418 -1.66 -0.61 -24.40
C ASP A 418 -2.94 -1.49 -24.47
N PRO A 419 -3.92 -1.09 -25.30
CA PRO A 419 -5.19 -1.83 -25.41
C PRO A 419 -5.01 -3.28 -25.91
N ASP A 420 -3.98 -3.53 -26.72
CA ASP A 420 -3.70 -4.85 -27.30
C ASP A 420 -3.12 -5.81 -26.26
N ASN A 421 -2.35 -5.29 -25.29
CA ASN A 421 -1.77 -6.04 -24.19
C ASN A 421 -2.53 -5.88 -22.85
N LEU A 422 -3.72 -5.29 -22.87
CA LEU A 422 -4.60 -5.29 -21.71
C LEU A 422 -5.20 -6.69 -21.50
N HIS A 423 -4.78 -7.36 -20.43
CA HIS A 423 -5.26 -8.69 -20.09
C HIS A 423 -6.37 -8.68 -19.05
N PHE A 424 -7.39 -9.51 -19.23
CA PHE A 424 -8.48 -9.69 -18.27
C PHE A 424 -8.45 -11.08 -17.68
N VAL A 425 -8.41 -11.19 -16.35
CA VAL A 425 -8.64 -12.42 -15.60
C VAL A 425 -10.07 -12.38 -15.07
N VAL A 426 -10.88 -13.34 -15.47
CA VAL A 426 -12.31 -13.42 -15.13
C VAL A 426 -12.59 -14.68 -14.35
N VAL A 427 -13.11 -14.54 -13.13
CA VAL A 427 -13.56 -15.66 -12.29
C VAL A 427 -15.08 -15.63 -12.21
N GLY A 428 -15.72 -16.72 -12.63
CA GLY A 428 -17.18 -16.81 -12.67
C GLY A 428 -17.68 -17.79 -13.73
N SER A 429 -18.92 -17.56 -14.18
CA SER A 429 -19.55 -18.33 -15.27
C SER A 429 -20.00 -17.37 -16.40
N PRO A 430 -19.06 -16.58 -16.99
CA PRO A 430 -19.41 -15.55 -17.95
C PRO A 430 -20.01 -16.12 -19.22
N GLU A 431 -21.11 -15.53 -19.70
CA GLU A 431 -21.70 -15.88 -20.98
C GLU A 431 -20.97 -15.19 -22.13
N GLY A 432 -20.74 -15.91 -23.21
CA GLY A 432 -20.12 -15.36 -24.44
C GLY A 432 -18.64 -15.00 -24.32
N LEU A 433 -17.97 -15.31 -23.22
CA LEU A 433 -16.55 -15.06 -22.99
C LEU A 433 -15.78 -16.38 -22.83
N GLN A 434 -14.65 -16.49 -23.51
CA GLN A 434 -13.75 -17.63 -23.43
C GLN A 434 -12.30 -17.18 -23.24
N SER A 435 -11.49 -18.04 -22.63
CA SER A 435 -10.05 -17.79 -22.54
C SER A 435 -9.42 -17.67 -23.94
N THR A 436 -8.54 -16.69 -24.09
CA THR A 436 -7.64 -16.62 -25.25
C THR A 436 -6.76 -17.87 -25.28
N PRO A 437 -6.61 -18.55 -26.41
CA PRO A 437 -5.69 -19.68 -26.51
C PRO A 437 -4.28 -19.28 -26.09
N ALA A 438 -3.61 -20.12 -25.31
CA ALA A 438 -2.19 -19.92 -25.03
C ALA A 438 -1.39 -20.07 -26.33
N ASN A 439 -0.53 -19.09 -26.62
CA ASN A 439 0.38 -19.11 -27.76
C ASN A 439 1.51 -20.11 -27.56
#